data_7f8a9554b6a83016a15917e3761e2c54
#
_entry.id   7f8a9554b6a83016a15917e3761e2c54
#
_cell.length_a   1.000
_cell.length_b   1.000
_cell.length_c   1.000
_cell.angle_alpha   90.00
_cell.angle_beta   90.00
_cell.angle_gamma   90.00
#
_symmetry.space_group_name_H-M   'P 1'
#
loop_
_entity.id
_entity.type
_entity.pdbx_description
1 polymer ?
#
loop_
_entity_poly.entity_id
_entity_poly.type
_entity_poly.pdbx_seq_one_letter_code
_entity_poly.pdbx_strand_id
1 'polypeptide(L)'
;MTVPIHIRVTELTEEGLVPVKRTFMPFMEGGKQIPYLEYPVESILAENLFYLIRDMELLPDMSVYDKVYGILKTEPVDGRHIQELLGEHCKKQQLLPEESRMKEILSYRDYSYMRKRWEKYLRHRKRKEPAWTEVMQVLEQFLPQMWSTLCRDEIFFGDWMPDLQRF
;
A
#
# COMPACT_ATOMS: atom_id res chain seq x y z
N MET A 1 1.71 -30.09 20.17
CA MET A 1 1.96 -28.63 20.17
C MET A 1 0.89 -27.99 19.31
N THR A 2 -0.05 -27.20 19.89
CA THR A 2 -1.15 -26.56 19.16
C THR A 2 -0.76 -25.11 18.90
N VAL A 3 -0.65 -24.73 17.64
CA VAL A 3 -0.39 -23.32 17.27
C VAL A 3 -1.73 -22.67 16.96
N PRO A 4 -2.13 -21.61 17.68
CA PRO A 4 -3.37 -20.92 17.37
C PRO A 4 -3.21 -20.16 16.07
N ILE A 5 -4.11 -20.39 15.12
CA ILE A 5 -4.20 -19.66 13.86
C ILE A 5 -5.37 -18.69 13.97
N HIS A 6 -5.10 -17.39 13.87
CA HIS A 6 -6.12 -16.36 13.79
C HIS A 6 -6.45 -16.07 12.33
N ILE A 7 -7.65 -16.41 11.90
CA ILE A 7 -8.15 -16.11 10.56
C ILE A 7 -9.09 -14.90 10.69
N ARG A 8 -8.78 -13.83 10.00
CA ARG A 8 -9.67 -12.67 9.85
C ARG A 8 -10.43 -12.83 8.53
N VAL A 9 -11.73 -12.98 8.61
CA VAL A 9 -12.60 -12.98 7.42
C VAL A 9 -13.13 -11.55 7.25
N THR A 10 -12.92 -10.98 6.06
CA THR A 10 -13.46 -9.67 5.71
C THR A 10 -14.30 -9.85 4.44
N GLU A 11 -15.55 -9.40 4.46
CA GLU A 11 -16.32 -9.28 3.23
C GLU A 11 -15.73 -8.16 2.38
N LEU A 12 -15.36 -8.48 1.16
CA LEU A 12 -14.95 -7.49 0.18
C LEU A 12 -16.21 -6.96 -0.51
N THR A 13 -16.56 -5.75 -0.15
CA THR A 13 -17.68 -5.04 -0.77
C THR A 13 -17.28 -4.29 -2.05
N GLU A 14 -16.00 -4.32 -2.42
CA GLU A 14 -15.49 -3.59 -3.58
C GLU A 14 -15.43 -4.47 -4.82
N GLU A 15 -16.27 -4.15 -5.79
CA GLU A 15 -16.13 -4.59 -7.17
C GLU A 15 -14.81 -4.07 -7.74
N GLY A 16 -13.90 -4.95 -8.10
CA GLY A 16 -12.65 -4.58 -8.78
C GLY A 16 -11.41 -5.32 -8.33
N LEU A 17 -11.39 -5.93 -7.15
CA LEU A 17 -10.30 -6.81 -6.73
C LEU A 17 -10.56 -8.23 -7.26
N VAL A 18 -9.94 -8.59 -8.38
CA VAL A 18 -10.00 -9.95 -8.91
C VAL A 18 -8.86 -10.76 -8.33
N PRO A 19 -9.15 -11.76 -7.47
CA PRO A 19 -8.09 -12.59 -6.91
C PRO A 19 -7.48 -13.51 -7.98
N VAL A 20 -6.16 -13.63 -7.94
CA VAL A 20 -5.40 -14.53 -8.80
C VAL A 20 -5.25 -15.90 -8.11
N LYS A 21 -5.46 -16.98 -8.87
CA LYS A 21 -5.26 -18.33 -8.35
C LYS A 21 -3.76 -18.64 -8.26
N ARG A 22 -3.29 -18.95 -7.07
CA ARG A 22 -1.92 -19.36 -6.77
C ARG A 22 -1.88 -20.77 -6.20
N THR A 23 -0.69 -21.34 -6.14
CA THR A 23 -0.47 -22.67 -5.59
C THR A 23 0.71 -22.62 -4.60
N PHE A 24 0.47 -23.06 -3.39
CA PHE A 24 1.48 -23.20 -2.36
C PHE A 24 2.01 -24.64 -2.32
N MET A 25 3.34 -24.78 -2.32
CA MET A 25 4.02 -26.07 -2.09
C MET A 25 4.53 -26.08 -0.63
N PRO A 26 3.96 -26.92 0.24
CA PRO A 26 4.51 -27.09 1.59
C PRO A 26 5.93 -27.64 1.55
N PHE A 27 6.80 -27.17 2.45
CA PHE A 27 8.19 -27.67 2.58
C PHE A 27 8.31 -29.12 3.07
N MET A 28 7.20 -29.78 3.34
CA MET A 28 7.19 -31.19 3.80
C MET A 28 7.26 -32.13 2.61
N GLU A 29 8.15 -33.15 2.67
CA GLU A 29 8.22 -34.21 1.67
C GLU A 29 6.86 -34.87 1.47
N GLY A 30 6.41 -34.95 0.21
CA GLY A 30 5.09 -35.49 -0.16
C GLY A 30 3.92 -34.55 0.04
N GLY A 31 4.15 -33.28 0.33
CA GLY A 31 3.11 -32.26 0.46
C GLY A 31 2.33 -32.06 -0.83
N LYS A 32 0.99 -32.16 -0.76
CA LYS A 32 0.12 -31.84 -1.90
C LYS A 32 0.12 -30.32 -2.14
N GLN A 33 0.08 -29.94 -3.41
CA GLN A 33 -0.12 -28.56 -3.81
C GLN A 33 -1.47 -28.04 -3.26
N ILE A 34 -1.44 -26.93 -2.57
CA ILE A 34 -2.63 -26.29 -1.99
C ILE A 34 -2.96 -25.08 -2.86
N PRO A 35 -4.06 -25.09 -3.63
CA PRO A 35 -4.51 -23.92 -4.36
C PRO A 35 -5.09 -22.89 -3.37
N TYR A 36 -4.76 -21.61 -3.59
CA TYR A 36 -5.33 -20.49 -2.85
C TYR A 36 -5.59 -19.31 -3.78
N LEU A 37 -6.39 -18.37 -3.33
CA LEU A 37 -6.65 -17.12 -4.03
C LEU A 37 -5.86 -16.01 -3.35
N GLU A 38 -5.16 -15.23 -4.14
CA GLU A 38 -4.34 -14.10 -3.70
C GLU A 38 -4.76 -12.85 -4.45
N TYR A 39 -4.87 -11.75 -3.74
CA TYR A 39 -5.04 -10.45 -4.41
C TYR A 39 -3.69 -9.98 -4.92
N PRO A 40 -3.61 -9.48 -6.17
CA PRO A 40 -2.39 -8.87 -6.67
C PRO A 40 -1.86 -7.79 -5.72
N VAL A 41 -0.56 -7.76 -5.54
CA VAL A 41 0.09 -6.79 -4.63
C VAL A 41 -0.20 -5.36 -5.06
N GLU A 42 -0.29 -5.12 -6.37
CA GLU A 42 -0.63 -3.83 -6.96
C GLU A 42 -2.03 -3.37 -6.54
N SER A 43 -3.00 -4.28 -6.50
CA SER A 43 -4.37 -3.95 -6.06
C SER A 43 -4.38 -3.53 -4.59
N ILE A 44 -3.66 -4.26 -3.74
CA ILE A 44 -3.54 -3.93 -2.31
C ILE A 44 -2.84 -2.59 -2.13
N LEU A 45 -1.78 -2.35 -2.90
CA LEU A 45 -1.03 -1.10 -2.83
C LEU A 45 -1.87 0.09 -3.30
N ALA A 46 -2.54 -0.03 -4.46
CA ALA A 46 -3.38 1.03 -5.02
C ALA A 46 -4.53 1.41 -4.07
N GLU A 47 -5.20 0.43 -3.48
CA GLU A 47 -6.25 0.67 -2.49
C GLU A 47 -5.71 1.44 -1.27
N ASN A 48 -4.58 1.02 -0.71
CA ASN A 48 -4.00 1.68 0.46
C ASN A 48 -3.48 3.08 0.12
N LEU A 49 -2.87 3.29 -1.05
CA LEU A 49 -2.49 4.62 -1.54
C LEU A 49 -3.71 5.53 -1.72
N PHE A 50 -4.80 4.98 -2.25
CA PHE A 50 -6.05 5.73 -2.38
C PHE A 50 -6.57 6.20 -1.01
N TYR A 51 -6.56 5.34 0.02
CA TYR A 51 -6.95 5.76 1.38
C TYR A 51 -6.05 6.86 1.94
N LEU A 52 -4.72 6.78 1.73
CA LEU A 52 -3.80 7.86 2.13
C LEU A 52 -4.18 9.19 1.48
N ILE A 53 -4.47 9.17 0.18
CA ILE A 53 -4.77 10.38 -0.61
C ILE A 53 -6.16 10.94 -0.30
N ARG A 54 -7.14 10.07 -0.07
CA ARG A 54 -8.51 10.47 0.25
C ARG A 54 -8.62 11.07 1.64
N ASP A 55 -8.09 10.36 2.64
CA ASP A 55 -8.33 10.65 4.05
C ASP A 55 -7.24 11.52 4.68
N MET A 56 -6.06 11.56 4.09
CA MET A 56 -4.94 12.41 4.52
C MET A 56 -4.68 12.29 6.04
N GLU A 57 -4.69 13.40 6.79
CA GLU A 57 -4.48 13.39 8.26
C GLU A 57 -5.63 12.74 9.03
N LEU A 58 -6.83 12.65 8.43
CA LEU A 58 -8.02 12.04 9.03
C LEU A 58 -8.03 10.51 8.91
N LEU A 59 -7.03 9.92 8.25
CA LEU A 59 -6.91 8.48 8.10
C LEU A 59 -7.08 7.78 9.48
N PRO A 60 -8.08 6.90 9.64
CA PRO A 60 -8.38 6.34 10.97
C PRO A 60 -7.33 5.33 11.45
N ASP A 61 -6.72 4.59 10.56
CA ASP A 61 -5.79 3.50 10.87
C ASP A 61 -4.40 3.69 10.22
N MET A 62 -3.38 3.82 11.07
CA MET A 62 -1.99 3.92 10.63
C MET A 62 -1.44 2.64 9.99
N SER A 63 -2.17 1.51 10.06
CA SER A 63 -1.80 0.27 9.37
C SER A 63 -1.73 0.43 7.85
N VAL A 64 -2.42 1.42 7.29
CA VAL A 64 -2.35 1.77 5.87
C VAL A 64 -0.92 2.18 5.47
N TYR A 65 -0.28 3.05 6.26
CA TYR A 65 1.12 3.42 6.05
C TYR A 65 2.07 2.22 6.21
N ASP A 66 1.82 1.33 7.19
CA ASP A 66 2.64 0.13 7.43
C ASP A 66 2.56 -0.84 6.24
N LYS A 67 1.36 -1.02 5.67
CA LYS A 67 1.16 -1.87 4.48
C LYS A 67 1.86 -1.29 3.25
N VAL A 68 1.64 0.01 2.97
CA VAL A 68 2.29 0.68 1.84
C VAL A 68 3.82 0.60 1.96
N TYR A 69 4.36 0.93 3.13
CA TYR A 69 5.79 0.82 3.39
C TYR A 69 6.30 -0.60 3.21
N GLY A 70 5.60 -1.59 3.79
CA GLY A 70 6.00 -3.01 3.68
C GLY A 70 6.07 -3.47 2.23
N ILE A 71 5.02 -3.21 1.44
CA ILE A 71 4.99 -3.58 0.02
C ILE A 71 6.13 -2.90 -0.75
N LEU A 72 6.29 -1.59 -0.61
CA LEU A 72 7.32 -0.83 -1.33
C LEU A 72 8.76 -1.21 -0.94
N LYS A 73 8.96 -1.84 0.21
CA LYS A 73 10.27 -2.33 0.67
C LYS A 73 10.58 -3.75 0.20
N THR A 74 9.57 -4.55 -0.13
CA THR A 74 9.78 -5.99 -0.40
C THR A 74 9.36 -6.44 -1.79
N GLU A 75 8.40 -5.75 -2.42
CA GLU A 75 7.79 -6.22 -3.66
C GLU A 75 8.14 -5.30 -4.84
N PRO A 76 8.61 -5.85 -5.97
CA PRO A 76 8.60 -5.13 -7.22
C PRO A 76 7.15 -4.97 -7.70
N VAL A 77 6.80 -3.79 -8.18
CA VAL A 77 5.42 -3.52 -8.61
C VAL A 77 5.38 -2.77 -9.94
N ASP A 78 4.43 -3.12 -10.78
CA ASP A 78 4.15 -2.44 -12.04
C ASP A 78 3.48 -1.09 -11.76
N GLY A 79 4.23 -0.01 -11.97
CA GLY A 79 3.75 1.34 -11.70
C GLY A 79 2.60 1.77 -12.61
N ARG A 80 2.56 1.30 -13.86
CA ARG A 80 1.44 1.55 -14.77
C ARG A 80 0.16 0.91 -14.25
N HIS A 81 0.23 -0.35 -13.85
CA HIS A 81 -0.93 -1.07 -13.33
C HIS A 81 -1.46 -0.41 -12.04
N ILE A 82 -0.56 0.03 -11.15
CA ILE A 82 -0.97 0.77 -9.94
C ILE A 82 -1.65 2.09 -10.30
N GLN A 83 -1.11 2.84 -11.28
CA GLN A 83 -1.72 4.10 -11.72
C GLN A 83 -3.13 3.88 -12.27
N GLU A 84 -3.35 2.84 -13.09
CA GLU A 84 -4.65 2.46 -13.64
C GLU A 84 -5.65 2.17 -12.51
N LEU A 85 -5.26 1.31 -11.55
CA LEU A 85 -6.10 0.95 -10.40
C LEU A 85 -6.41 2.18 -9.51
N LEU A 86 -5.40 3.02 -9.24
CA LEU A 86 -5.58 4.22 -8.44
C LEU A 86 -6.53 5.23 -9.14
N GLY A 87 -6.40 5.36 -10.47
CA GLY A 87 -7.31 6.16 -11.29
C GLY A 87 -8.76 5.64 -11.25
N GLU A 88 -8.94 4.32 -11.25
CA GLU A 88 -10.26 3.70 -11.09
C GLU A 88 -10.86 3.99 -9.70
N HIS A 89 -10.08 3.88 -8.62
CA HIS A 89 -10.53 4.26 -7.28
C HIS A 89 -10.95 5.73 -7.22
N CYS A 90 -10.15 6.62 -7.80
CA CYS A 90 -10.49 8.04 -7.88
C CYS A 90 -11.81 8.28 -8.62
N LYS A 91 -12.03 7.64 -9.77
CA LYS A 91 -13.27 7.75 -10.54
C LYS A 91 -14.48 7.22 -9.76
N LYS A 92 -14.39 6.03 -9.16
CA LYS A 92 -15.47 5.40 -8.38
C LYS A 92 -15.90 6.26 -7.18
N GLN A 93 -14.94 6.90 -6.52
CA GLN A 93 -15.18 7.72 -5.33
C GLN A 93 -15.32 9.23 -5.65
N GLN A 94 -15.36 9.59 -6.94
CA GLN A 94 -15.47 10.98 -7.40
C GLN A 94 -14.39 11.91 -6.82
N LEU A 95 -13.18 11.37 -6.59
CA LEU A 95 -12.03 12.12 -6.13
C LEU A 95 -11.25 12.65 -7.33
N LEU A 96 -11.14 13.97 -7.46
CA LEU A 96 -10.29 14.57 -8.49
C LEU A 96 -8.83 14.43 -8.09
N PRO A 97 -7.95 13.90 -8.97
CA PRO A 97 -6.52 13.90 -8.75
C PRO A 97 -5.97 15.33 -8.74
N GLU A 98 -5.42 15.75 -7.61
CA GLU A 98 -4.84 17.07 -7.42
C GLU A 98 -3.45 16.97 -6.79
N GLU A 99 -2.49 17.71 -7.32
CA GLU A 99 -1.11 17.81 -6.80
C GLU A 99 -1.07 18.28 -5.34
N SER A 100 -2.04 19.08 -4.92
CA SER A 100 -2.15 19.60 -3.56
C SER A 100 -2.22 18.49 -2.52
N ARG A 101 -2.97 17.41 -2.79
CA ARG A 101 -3.14 16.28 -1.88
C ARG A 101 -1.83 15.54 -1.63
N MET A 102 -1.07 15.30 -2.69
CA MET A 102 0.25 14.70 -2.58
C MET A 102 1.20 15.57 -1.74
N LYS A 103 1.27 16.86 -2.05
CA LYS A 103 2.13 17.79 -1.33
C LYS A 103 1.78 17.83 0.16
N GLU A 104 0.51 17.78 0.49
CA GLU A 104 0.05 17.75 1.88
C GLU A 104 0.50 16.46 2.57
N ILE A 105 0.30 15.28 1.95
CA ILE A 105 0.76 14.01 2.52
C ILE A 105 2.26 14.02 2.76
N LEU A 106 3.05 14.51 1.82
CA LEU A 106 4.51 14.55 1.96
C LEU A 106 4.95 15.51 3.07
N SER A 107 4.18 16.58 3.33
CA SER A 107 4.46 17.51 4.45
C SER A 107 4.34 16.82 5.82
N TYR A 108 3.67 15.68 5.92
CA TYR A 108 3.51 14.93 7.18
C TYR A 108 4.81 14.34 7.71
N ARG A 109 5.88 14.34 6.93
CA ARG A 109 7.22 13.92 7.38
C ARG A 109 7.62 14.65 8.67
N ASP A 110 7.42 15.94 8.71
CA ASP A 110 7.79 16.79 9.85
C ASP A 110 6.63 17.09 10.80
N TYR A 111 5.45 16.57 10.49
CA TYR A 111 4.25 16.79 11.27
C TYR A 111 4.24 15.93 12.54
N SER A 112 4.43 16.56 13.68
CA SER A 112 4.57 15.89 14.97
C SER A 112 3.35 15.06 15.38
N TYR A 113 2.14 15.44 14.95
CA TYR A 113 0.91 14.71 15.22
C TYR A 113 0.93 13.34 14.52
N MET A 114 1.26 13.29 13.23
CA MET A 114 1.33 12.02 12.47
C MET A 114 2.41 11.10 13.01
N ARG A 115 3.58 11.66 13.36
CA ARG A 115 4.65 10.90 14.01
C ARG A 115 4.20 10.27 15.34
N LYS A 116 3.51 11.03 16.20
CA LYS A 116 2.98 10.49 17.47
C LYS A 116 1.94 9.39 17.26
N ARG A 117 1.08 9.52 16.23
CA ARG A 117 0.12 8.47 15.86
C ARG A 117 0.85 7.20 15.42
N TRP A 118 1.90 7.34 14.60
CA TRP A 118 2.72 6.23 14.15
C TRP A 118 3.41 5.51 15.31
N GLU A 119 4.06 6.24 16.20
CA GLU A 119 4.69 5.67 17.40
C GLU A 119 3.69 4.95 18.30
N LYS A 120 2.48 5.47 18.45
CA LYS A 120 1.39 4.81 19.18
C LYS A 120 0.99 3.51 18.49
N TYR A 121 0.84 3.52 17.18
CA TYR A 121 0.52 2.34 16.38
C TYR A 121 1.59 1.25 16.55
N LEU A 122 2.86 1.57 16.41
CA LEU A 122 3.97 0.62 16.59
C LEU A 122 3.99 0.02 17.99
N ARG A 123 3.77 0.84 19.04
CA ARG A 123 3.69 0.35 20.43
C ARG A 123 2.60 -0.69 20.62
N HIS A 124 1.42 -0.49 20.05
CA HIS A 124 0.33 -1.49 20.09
C HIS A 124 0.72 -2.81 19.40
N ARG A 125 1.55 -2.74 18.38
CA ARG A 125 2.09 -3.89 17.65
C ARG A 125 3.35 -4.48 18.29
N LYS A 126 3.80 -3.94 19.43
CA LYS A 126 5.07 -4.32 20.11
C LYS A 126 6.30 -4.20 19.18
N ARG A 127 6.28 -3.23 18.27
CA ARG A 127 7.34 -2.91 17.30
C ARG A 127 7.94 -1.55 17.63
N LYS A 128 9.19 -1.33 17.21
CA LYS A 128 9.89 -0.04 17.31
C LYS A 128 10.23 0.54 15.94
N GLU A 129 10.20 -0.28 14.91
CA GLU A 129 10.57 0.04 13.52
C GLU A 129 9.43 -0.28 12.57
N PRO A 130 9.39 0.38 11.40
CA PRO A 130 10.29 1.46 10.95
C PRO A 130 10.02 2.80 11.64
N ALA A 131 11.00 3.72 11.63
CA ALA A 131 10.78 5.09 12.06
C ALA A 131 9.83 5.83 11.09
N TRP A 132 9.07 6.82 11.57
CA TRP A 132 8.15 7.60 10.73
C TRP A 132 8.85 8.24 9.53
N THR A 133 10.07 8.75 9.74
CA THR A 133 10.88 9.36 8.67
C THR A 133 11.25 8.39 7.56
N GLU A 134 11.46 7.11 7.88
CA GLU A 134 11.74 6.06 6.89
C GLU A 134 10.51 5.74 6.05
N VAL A 135 9.33 5.65 6.68
CA VAL A 135 8.06 5.46 5.98
C VAL A 135 7.82 6.59 5.00
N MET A 136 7.98 7.83 5.46
CA MET A 136 7.77 9.00 4.61
C MET A 136 8.82 9.13 3.51
N GLN A 137 10.05 8.73 3.74
CA GLN A 137 11.10 8.73 2.72
C GLN A 137 10.75 7.81 1.54
N VAL A 138 10.24 6.62 1.80
CA VAL A 138 9.81 5.70 0.74
C VAL A 138 8.63 6.27 -0.03
N LEU A 139 7.66 6.87 0.65
CA LEU A 139 6.54 7.55 0.01
C LEU A 139 6.98 8.74 -0.85
N GLU A 140 7.95 9.54 -0.41
CA GLU A 140 8.53 10.65 -1.18
C GLU A 140 9.20 10.20 -2.48
N GLN A 141 9.74 8.98 -2.51
CA GLN A 141 10.36 8.42 -3.71
C GLN A 141 9.32 7.83 -4.67
N PHE A 142 8.25 7.26 -4.14
CA PHE A 142 7.25 6.54 -4.92
C PHE A 142 6.11 7.45 -5.42
N LEU A 143 5.43 8.12 -4.51
CA LEU A 143 4.14 8.77 -4.79
C LEU A 143 4.21 9.93 -5.79
N PRO A 144 5.21 10.84 -5.77
CA PRO A 144 5.21 12.00 -6.64
C PRO A 144 5.20 11.67 -8.13
N GLN A 145 6.02 10.73 -8.55
CA GLN A 145 6.16 10.37 -9.97
C GLN A 145 4.85 9.82 -10.54
N MET A 146 4.23 8.90 -9.83
CA MET A 146 2.99 8.27 -10.27
C MET A 146 1.79 9.22 -10.15
N TRP A 147 1.65 9.91 -9.01
CA TRP A 147 0.52 10.80 -8.78
C TRP A 147 0.51 12.01 -9.72
N SER A 148 1.67 12.61 -10.00
CA SER A 148 1.76 13.74 -10.93
C SER A 148 1.37 13.37 -12.36
N THR A 149 1.71 12.17 -12.82
CA THR A 149 1.27 11.70 -14.16
C THR A 149 -0.24 11.45 -14.18
N LEU A 150 -0.82 10.90 -13.09
CA LEU A 150 -2.27 10.75 -12.98
C LEU A 150 -3.01 12.11 -12.98
N CYS A 151 -2.47 13.12 -12.28
CA CYS A 151 -3.04 14.47 -12.28
C CYS A 151 -3.03 15.13 -13.66
N ARG A 152 -2.07 14.78 -14.51
CA ARG A 152 -1.95 15.32 -15.88
C ARG A 152 -2.63 14.46 -16.94
N ASP A 153 -3.30 13.39 -16.54
CA ASP A 153 -3.90 12.38 -17.45
C ASP A 153 -2.84 11.77 -18.41
N GLU A 154 -1.63 11.61 -17.93
CA GLU A 154 -0.50 11.01 -18.64
C GLU A 154 -0.33 9.56 -18.19
N ILE A 155 0.15 8.69 -19.10
CA ILE A 155 0.45 7.29 -18.76
C ILE A 155 1.82 7.22 -18.08
N PHE A 156 1.85 6.56 -16.92
CA PHE A 156 3.09 6.28 -16.22
C PHE A 156 3.78 5.03 -16.80
N PHE A 157 5.08 5.12 -17.01
CA PHE A 157 5.93 4.00 -17.42
C PHE A 157 7.07 3.86 -16.44
N GLY A 158 7.07 2.79 -15.67
CA GLY A 158 8.14 2.48 -14.75
C GLY A 158 7.72 1.39 -13.77
N ASP A 159 8.67 0.50 -13.48
CA ASP A 159 8.52 -0.53 -12.45
C ASP A 159 9.28 -0.11 -11.20
N TRP A 160 8.62 -0.22 -10.07
CA TRP A 160 9.27 0.05 -8.79
C TRP A 160 10.20 -1.09 -8.41
N MET A 161 11.45 -0.74 -8.10
CA MET A 161 12.47 -1.66 -7.63
C MET A 161 12.74 -1.43 -6.14
N PRO A 162 12.30 -2.33 -5.24
CA PRO A 162 12.41 -2.13 -3.79
C PRO A 162 13.86 -2.02 -3.31
N ASP A 163 14.78 -2.78 -3.89
CA ASP A 163 16.21 -2.74 -3.55
C ASP A 163 16.87 -1.39 -3.86
N LEU A 164 16.41 -0.72 -4.91
CA LEU A 164 16.91 0.58 -5.35
C LEU A 164 16.06 1.74 -4.84
N GLN A 165 14.86 1.48 -4.32
CA GLN A 165 13.84 2.44 -3.91
C GLN A 165 13.57 3.51 -4.98
N ARG A 166 13.42 3.07 -6.23
CA ARG A 166 13.13 3.92 -7.39
C ARG A 166 12.36 3.18 -8.48
N PHE A 167 11.76 3.95 -9.36
CA PHE A 167 11.26 3.48 -10.65
C PHE A 167 12.37 3.38 -11.69
#